data_305df4ea4ded5984d8bde747943e08df
#
_entry.id   305df4ea4ded5984d8bde747943e08df
#
_cell.length_a   1.000
_cell.length_b   1.000
_cell.length_c   1.000
_cell.angle_alpha   90.00
_cell.angle_beta   90.00
_cell.angle_gamma   90.00
#
_symmetry.space_group_name_H-M   'P 1'
#
loop_
_entity.id
_entity.type
_entity.pdbx_description
1 polymer ?
#
loop_
_entity_poly.entity_id
_entity_poly.type
_entity_poly.pdbx_seq_one_letter_code
_entity_poly.pdbx_strand_id
1 'polypeptide(L)'
;MKKTILAFFFVFISFSLCWSQEVTDYEKWELNALRAETVIETDRASIEALEKLRVQLVQWRTSFQQLQNENQDRIETIETQIESLGLKPESGKDPLEDRRVALDKQLAKLNEPIVRAQEAFNRADGMISEIDTLISQRQATEFLQLGPSILNPLLWGSSLGDVFKSFATLSKETSGVLSSTYFQDQFSDRLISVLLISIFSILLFTYSGSISNQLNTATKRFEKVIEFLSLCFKYLLRYLALYSVINLAQSLGIFGIRGDLIADNFYLWIGYFIFAFWLVERLQRSWQVSATNNLSVKNLRNFAIFSPLLLVAQDFGSDLARLQLLEQQSFSVLTSAITVLAGILLWRISVLLKSVISSTANFSSLQLRLLGFLRRILLGVAVISPLIAAIGYVNAGSAIALPMIKTLGLLALIVILQRLTFDVYAAILNKSEEEADALAPVLLGFIITISVLPFFAIIWGTRVSSLTELWIQFQDGIKIGDSRISPLDFLTFILLFTIGY
;
A
#
# COMPACT_ATOMS: atom_id res chain seq x y z
N MET A 1 -3.58 18.43 -29.17
CA MET A 1 -2.86 17.82 -28.06
C MET A 1 -2.64 18.75 -26.86
N LYS A 2 -2.25 20.04 -26.97
CA LYS A 2 -2.12 20.94 -25.78
C LYS A 2 -3.42 21.22 -25.03
N LYS A 3 -4.58 21.29 -25.71
CA LYS A 3 -5.89 21.58 -25.08
C LYS A 3 -6.51 20.39 -24.35
N THR A 4 -6.19 19.16 -24.72
CA THR A 4 -6.66 17.94 -24.06
C THR A 4 -5.89 17.61 -22.77
N ILE A 5 -4.60 17.95 -22.71
CA ILE A 5 -3.78 17.79 -21.50
C ILE A 5 -4.20 18.82 -20.44
N LEU A 6 -4.53 20.05 -20.87
CA LEU A 6 -5.02 21.10 -19.96
C LEU A 6 -6.39 20.77 -19.36
N ALA A 7 -7.28 20.13 -20.14
CA ALA A 7 -8.60 19.67 -19.66
C ALA A 7 -8.48 18.55 -18.63
N PHE A 8 -7.51 17.64 -18.80
CA PHE A 8 -7.26 16.55 -17.84
C PHE A 8 -6.68 17.08 -16.51
N PHE A 9 -5.87 18.12 -16.56
CA PHE A 9 -5.33 18.78 -15.36
C PHE A 9 -6.41 19.58 -14.62
N PHE A 10 -7.38 20.16 -15.33
CA PHE A 10 -8.49 20.91 -14.73
C PHE A 10 -9.52 20.00 -14.03
N VAL A 11 -9.74 18.78 -14.54
CA VAL A 11 -10.62 17.79 -13.90
C VAL A 11 -10.03 17.28 -12.58
N PHE A 12 -8.71 17.21 -12.45
CA PHE A 12 -8.04 16.79 -11.20
C PHE A 12 -8.08 17.88 -10.12
N ILE A 13 -8.15 19.17 -10.50
CA ILE A 13 -8.22 20.30 -9.56
C ILE A 13 -9.65 20.54 -9.06
N SER A 14 -10.68 20.13 -9.81
CA SER A 14 -12.08 20.33 -9.42
C SER A 14 -12.64 19.32 -8.40
N PHE A 15 -11.86 18.31 -7.99
CA PHE A 15 -12.31 17.32 -7.01
C PHE A 15 -12.05 17.71 -5.55
N SER A 16 -11.48 18.89 -5.29
CA SER A 16 -11.06 19.32 -3.94
C SER A 16 -11.93 20.40 -3.28
N LEU A 17 -13.13 20.68 -3.77
CA LEU A 17 -13.94 21.77 -3.20
C LEU A 17 -15.41 21.36 -2.97
N CYS A 18 -15.62 20.48 -2.00
CA CYS A 18 -16.89 20.43 -1.27
C CYS A 18 -16.65 19.87 0.14
N TRP A 19 -15.94 20.63 0.98
CA TRP A 19 -15.92 20.40 2.41
C TRP A 19 -17.04 21.25 3.00
N SER A 20 -18.13 20.58 3.31
CA SER A 20 -19.13 21.10 4.24
C SER A 20 -18.41 21.25 5.59
N GLN A 21 -18.39 22.47 6.14
CA GLN A 21 -18.01 22.70 7.54
C GLN A 21 -19.01 21.95 8.43
N GLU A 22 -18.66 20.74 8.84
CA GLU A 22 -19.36 20.06 9.94
C GLU A 22 -19.00 20.80 11.21
N VAL A 23 -19.99 21.45 11.82
CA VAL A 23 -19.87 22.01 13.17
C VAL A 23 -19.42 20.87 14.08
N THR A 24 -18.27 21.01 14.71
CA THR A 24 -17.67 19.96 15.54
C THR A 24 -18.58 19.70 16.74
N ASP A 25 -19.19 18.53 16.76
CA ASP A 25 -20.12 18.10 17.79
C ASP A 25 -19.34 17.57 19.01
N TYR A 26 -19.09 18.44 19.98
CA TYR A 26 -18.35 18.08 21.19
C TYR A 26 -19.04 17.01 22.05
N GLU A 27 -20.37 16.88 21.98
CA GLU A 27 -21.10 15.82 22.70
C GLU A 27 -20.77 14.45 22.08
N LYS A 28 -20.76 14.36 20.74
CA LYS A 28 -20.34 13.14 20.06
C LYS A 28 -18.87 12.83 20.31
N TRP A 29 -18.01 13.86 20.34
CA TRP A 29 -16.62 13.67 20.70
C TRP A 29 -16.45 13.04 22.08
N GLU A 30 -17.11 13.60 23.12
CA GLU A 30 -17.01 13.11 24.48
C GLU A 30 -17.43 11.63 24.60
N LEU A 31 -18.55 11.27 23.96
CA LEU A 31 -19.00 9.88 23.90
C LEU A 31 -18.00 8.96 23.21
N ASN A 32 -17.38 9.40 22.11
CA ASN A 32 -16.37 8.63 21.42
C ASN A 32 -15.06 8.52 22.22
N ALA A 33 -14.66 9.59 22.92
CA ALA A 33 -13.48 9.60 23.77
C ALA A 33 -13.62 8.64 24.95
N LEU A 34 -14.74 8.69 25.68
CA LEU A 34 -15.03 7.76 26.77
C LEU A 34 -15.07 6.31 26.30
N ARG A 35 -15.66 6.06 25.13
CA ARG A 35 -15.66 4.71 24.53
C ARG A 35 -14.24 4.26 24.18
N ALA A 36 -13.43 5.15 23.64
CA ALA A 36 -12.04 4.85 23.29
C ALA A 36 -11.21 4.52 24.54
N GLU A 37 -11.31 5.32 25.60
CA GLU A 37 -10.66 5.10 26.87
C GLU A 37 -11.05 3.73 27.47
N THR A 38 -12.35 3.41 27.50
CA THR A 38 -12.83 2.10 27.97
C THR A 38 -12.24 0.93 27.16
N VAL A 39 -12.12 1.08 25.85
CA VAL A 39 -11.54 0.05 24.96
C VAL A 39 -10.04 -0.12 25.23
N ILE A 40 -9.33 0.99 25.46
CA ILE A 40 -7.91 0.99 25.79
C ILE A 40 -7.66 0.32 27.16
N GLU A 41 -8.39 0.75 28.19
CA GLU A 41 -8.26 0.23 29.56
C GLU A 41 -8.60 -1.25 29.68
N THR A 42 -9.61 -1.73 28.95
CA THR A 42 -10.00 -3.14 29.01
C THR A 42 -9.05 -4.07 28.26
N ASP A 43 -8.22 -3.56 27.36
CA ASP A 43 -7.23 -4.30 26.55
C ASP A 43 -7.76 -5.60 25.89
N ARG A 44 -9.07 -5.63 25.55
CA ARG A 44 -9.74 -6.82 24.96
C ARG A 44 -10.02 -6.69 23.47
N ALA A 45 -9.89 -5.48 22.91
CA ALA A 45 -10.20 -5.25 21.51
C ALA A 45 -9.19 -5.92 20.58
N SER A 46 -9.63 -6.41 19.42
CA SER A 46 -8.70 -6.94 18.40
C SER A 46 -7.83 -5.81 17.78
N ILE A 47 -6.73 -6.16 17.14
CA ILE A 47 -5.88 -5.19 16.44
C ILE A 47 -6.70 -4.44 15.40
N GLU A 48 -7.57 -5.11 14.65
CA GLU A 48 -8.43 -4.49 13.64
C GLU A 48 -9.44 -3.50 14.27
N ALA A 49 -9.94 -3.80 15.47
CA ALA A 49 -10.84 -2.89 16.19
C ALA A 49 -10.09 -1.66 16.70
N LEU A 50 -8.88 -1.83 17.23
CA LEU A 50 -7.99 -0.74 17.63
C LEU A 50 -7.60 0.15 16.44
N GLU A 51 -7.30 -0.43 15.28
CA GLU A 51 -7.02 0.32 14.06
C GLU A 51 -8.22 1.18 13.60
N LYS A 52 -9.43 0.63 13.62
CA LYS A 52 -10.65 1.38 13.30
C LYS A 52 -10.88 2.54 14.27
N LEU A 53 -10.69 2.28 15.56
CA LEU A 53 -10.82 3.30 16.60
C LEU A 53 -9.77 4.41 16.41
N ARG A 54 -8.54 4.04 16.12
CA ARG A 54 -7.47 4.98 15.81
C ARG A 54 -7.81 5.89 14.64
N VAL A 55 -8.33 5.34 13.54
CA VAL A 55 -8.75 6.13 12.37
C VAL A 55 -9.81 7.16 12.76
N GLN A 56 -10.78 6.80 13.58
CA GLN A 56 -11.80 7.73 14.07
C GLN A 56 -11.19 8.85 14.93
N LEU A 57 -10.27 8.49 15.84
CA LEU A 57 -9.58 9.48 16.67
C LEU A 57 -8.70 10.43 15.85
N VAL A 58 -8.04 9.95 14.81
CA VAL A 58 -7.27 10.80 13.88
C VAL A 58 -8.17 11.79 13.15
N GLN A 59 -9.38 11.38 12.74
CA GLN A 59 -10.34 12.30 12.12
C GLN A 59 -10.73 13.41 13.10
N TRP A 60 -11.05 13.07 14.35
CA TRP A 60 -11.37 14.06 15.40
C TRP A 60 -10.18 14.99 15.67
N ARG A 61 -8.97 14.45 15.83
CA ARG A 61 -7.76 15.24 16.03
C ARG A 61 -7.54 16.26 14.90
N THR A 62 -7.74 15.83 13.65
CA THR A 62 -7.62 16.72 12.48
C THR A 62 -8.67 17.83 12.50
N SER A 63 -9.91 17.52 12.88
CA SER A 63 -10.98 18.53 13.02
C SER A 63 -10.63 19.55 14.10
N PHE A 64 -10.09 19.12 15.24
CA PHE A 64 -9.67 20.05 16.30
C PHE A 64 -8.47 20.90 15.89
N GLN A 65 -7.52 20.35 15.13
CA GLN A 65 -6.40 21.11 14.59
C GLN A 65 -6.86 22.21 13.62
N GLN A 66 -7.88 21.93 12.81
CA GLN A 66 -8.47 22.94 11.93
C GLN A 66 -9.15 24.06 12.73
N LEU A 67 -9.90 23.73 13.80
CA LEU A 67 -10.53 24.72 14.65
C LEU A 67 -9.53 25.63 15.37
N GLN A 68 -8.35 25.13 15.72
CA GLN A 68 -7.28 25.95 16.31
C GLN A 68 -6.76 27.02 15.34
N ASN A 69 -6.79 26.74 14.04
CA ASN A 69 -6.27 27.63 13.01
C ASN A 69 -7.33 28.61 12.45
N GLU A 70 -8.63 28.32 12.69
CA GLU A 70 -9.75 29.02 12.03
C GLU A 70 -9.83 30.53 12.35
N ASN A 71 -9.38 30.96 13.51
CA ASN A 71 -9.49 32.35 13.96
C ASN A 71 -8.15 33.05 14.18
N GLN A 72 -7.02 32.48 13.78
CA GLN A 72 -5.70 33.04 14.04
C GLN A 72 -5.51 34.44 13.50
N ASP A 73 -5.89 34.72 12.24
CA ASP A 73 -5.77 36.06 11.63
C ASP A 73 -6.58 37.11 12.39
N ARG A 74 -7.72 36.70 12.95
CA ARG A 74 -8.63 37.58 13.68
C ARG A 74 -8.13 37.86 15.10
N ILE A 75 -7.49 36.87 15.71
CA ILE A 75 -6.81 37.00 17.01
C ILE A 75 -5.62 37.94 16.86
N GLU A 76 -4.74 37.72 15.88
CA GLU A 76 -3.59 38.56 15.59
C GLU A 76 -3.99 40.02 15.32
N THR A 77 -5.11 40.24 14.61
CA THR A 77 -5.66 41.56 14.38
C THR A 77 -6.08 42.24 15.70
N ILE A 78 -6.74 41.52 16.62
CA ILE A 78 -7.18 42.05 17.90
C ILE A 78 -6.00 42.30 18.84
N GLU A 79 -5.04 41.42 18.87
CA GLU A 79 -3.79 41.56 19.62
C GLU A 79 -3.00 42.80 19.16
N THR A 80 -2.86 42.99 17.85
CA THR A 80 -2.27 44.20 17.27
C THR A 80 -3.03 45.48 17.67
N GLN A 81 -4.37 45.40 17.72
CA GLN A 81 -5.19 46.53 18.20
C GLN A 81 -4.97 46.83 19.69
N ILE A 82 -4.86 45.78 20.53
CA ILE A 82 -4.55 45.92 21.96
C ILE A 82 -3.15 46.54 22.15
N GLU A 83 -2.17 46.06 21.39
CA GLU A 83 -0.80 46.57 21.42
C GLU A 83 -0.72 48.05 21.00
N SER A 84 -1.50 48.46 19.96
CA SER A 84 -1.57 49.81 19.50
C SER A 84 -2.15 50.83 20.52
N LEU A 85 -2.91 50.35 21.53
CA LEU A 85 -3.41 51.18 22.64
C LEU A 85 -2.31 51.57 23.64
N GLY A 86 -1.11 51.02 23.53
CA GLY A 86 0.03 51.31 24.41
C GLY A 86 -0.10 50.80 25.84
N LEU A 87 0.85 51.12 26.68
CA LEU A 87 0.84 50.69 28.10
C LEU A 87 -0.25 51.38 28.93
N LYS A 88 -0.83 50.66 29.89
CA LYS A 88 -1.78 51.19 30.81
C LYS A 88 -1.10 52.25 31.70
N PRO A 89 -1.71 53.46 31.92
CA PRO A 89 -1.11 54.48 32.78
C PRO A 89 -0.94 53.97 34.19
N GLU A 90 0.25 54.20 34.80
CA GLU A 90 0.53 53.77 36.17
C GLU A 90 -0.24 54.53 37.25
N SER A 91 -0.76 55.71 36.93
CA SER A 91 -1.59 56.54 37.86
C SER A 91 -2.55 57.40 37.08
N GLY A 92 -3.87 57.29 37.46
CA GLY A 92 -4.95 58.07 36.85
C GLY A 92 -6.00 57.21 36.15
N LYS A 93 -7.13 57.88 35.72
CA LYS A 93 -8.14 57.20 34.89
C LYS A 93 -7.60 56.96 33.48
N ASP A 94 -7.58 55.70 33.07
CA ASP A 94 -7.25 55.37 31.69
C ASP A 94 -8.40 55.78 30.76
N PRO A 95 -8.19 56.73 29.83
CA PRO A 95 -9.22 57.17 28.89
C PRO A 95 -9.65 56.09 27.90
N LEU A 96 -8.86 54.98 27.76
CA LEU A 96 -9.08 53.90 26.83
C LEU A 96 -9.49 52.60 27.54
N GLU A 97 -9.80 52.62 28.84
CA GLU A 97 -10.12 51.42 29.63
C GLU A 97 -11.30 50.63 29.04
N ASP A 98 -12.39 51.32 28.68
CA ASP A 98 -13.58 50.70 28.08
C ASP A 98 -13.25 49.98 26.77
N ARG A 99 -12.33 50.56 25.96
CA ARG A 99 -11.88 49.96 24.69
C ARG A 99 -11.01 48.73 24.92
N ARG A 100 -10.11 48.76 25.89
CA ARG A 100 -9.26 47.61 26.29
C ARG A 100 -10.14 46.46 26.75
N VAL A 101 -11.03 46.72 27.69
CA VAL A 101 -11.95 45.69 28.23
C VAL A 101 -12.82 45.08 27.10
N ALA A 102 -13.25 45.88 26.13
CA ALA A 102 -14.03 45.39 24.99
C ALA A 102 -13.20 44.48 24.06
N LEU A 103 -11.93 44.84 23.77
CA LEU A 103 -11.02 44.02 22.97
C LEU A 103 -10.58 42.75 23.71
N ASP A 104 -10.25 42.83 25.01
CA ASP A 104 -9.92 41.68 25.85
C ASP A 104 -11.10 40.68 25.91
N LYS A 105 -12.33 41.18 26.02
CA LYS A 105 -13.54 40.34 25.98
C LYS A 105 -13.74 39.69 24.60
N GLN A 106 -13.42 40.36 23.51
CA GLN A 106 -13.47 39.80 22.17
C GLN A 106 -12.40 38.75 21.99
N LEU A 107 -11.16 39.01 22.43
CA LEU A 107 -10.03 38.07 22.40
C LEU A 107 -10.37 36.80 23.22
N ALA A 108 -10.88 36.95 24.46
CA ALA A 108 -11.28 35.82 25.28
C ALA A 108 -12.35 34.95 24.61
N LYS A 109 -13.33 35.59 23.95
CA LYS A 109 -14.41 34.87 23.23
C LYS A 109 -13.88 34.09 22.01
N LEU A 110 -12.84 34.60 21.34
CA LEU A 110 -12.22 33.90 20.20
C LEU A 110 -11.25 32.80 20.65
N ASN A 111 -10.61 32.96 21.81
CA ASN A 111 -9.68 32.00 22.37
C ASN A 111 -10.40 30.82 23.07
N GLU A 112 -11.60 31.02 23.61
CA GLU A 112 -12.37 29.95 24.29
C GLU A 112 -12.51 28.67 23.44
N PRO A 113 -12.98 28.72 22.16
CA PRO A 113 -13.09 27.54 21.31
C PRO A 113 -11.74 26.94 20.96
N ILE A 114 -10.67 27.75 20.86
CA ILE A 114 -9.32 27.28 20.57
C ILE A 114 -8.76 26.48 21.75
N VAL A 115 -8.89 26.97 22.97
CA VAL A 115 -8.46 26.27 24.19
C VAL A 115 -9.17 24.93 24.31
N ARG A 116 -10.49 24.93 24.08
CA ARG A 116 -11.28 23.69 24.09
C ARG A 116 -10.89 22.73 23.00
N ALA A 117 -10.60 23.24 21.81
CA ALA A 117 -10.09 22.41 20.68
C ALA A 117 -8.68 21.86 20.98
N GLN A 118 -7.81 22.65 21.65
CA GLN A 118 -6.49 22.21 22.06
C GLN A 118 -6.55 21.09 23.10
N GLU A 119 -7.43 21.19 24.06
CA GLU A 119 -7.63 20.13 25.08
C GLU A 119 -8.13 18.84 24.43
N ALA A 120 -9.14 18.95 23.56
CA ALA A 120 -9.67 17.80 22.83
C ALA A 120 -8.63 17.18 21.86
N PHE A 121 -7.81 18.02 21.21
CA PHE A 121 -6.69 17.58 20.40
C PHE A 121 -5.67 16.77 21.21
N ASN A 122 -5.23 17.30 22.35
CA ASN A 122 -4.24 16.63 23.19
C ASN A 122 -4.77 15.29 23.73
N ARG A 123 -6.06 15.24 24.09
CA ARG A 123 -6.71 13.99 24.53
C ARG A 123 -6.81 12.96 23.41
N ALA A 124 -7.16 13.38 22.19
CA ALA A 124 -7.17 12.51 21.03
C ALA A 124 -5.78 11.99 20.70
N ASP A 125 -4.77 12.85 20.71
CA ASP A 125 -3.38 12.49 20.41
C ASP A 125 -2.80 11.52 21.45
N GLY A 126 -3.08 11.71 22.72
CA GLY A 126 -2.74 10.80 23.80
C GLY A 126 -3.32 9.39 23.58
N MET A 127 -4.63 9.30 23.31
CA MET A 127 -5.29 8.02 23.01
C MET A 127 -4.74 7.34 21.75
N ILE A 128 -4.43 8.09 20.69
CA ILE A 128 -3.81 7.56 19.47
C ILE A 128 -2.45 6.94 19.80
N SER A 129 -1.62 7.64 20.57
CA SER A 129 -0.29 7.17 20.99
C SER A 129 -0.39 5.88 21.82
N GLU A 130 -1.36 5.81 22.73
CA GLU A 130 -1.60 4.62 23.56
C GLU A 130 -2.07 3.42 22.73
N ILE A 131 -3.01 3.64 21.82
CA ILE A 131 -3.44 2.61 20.84
C ILE A 131 -2.26 2.13 19.99
N ASP A 132 -1.40 3.02 19.52
CA ASP A 132 -0.20 2.67 18.74
C ASP A 132 0.77 1.81 19.55
N THR A 133 0.93 2.11 20.84
CA THR A 133 1.75 1.33 21.76
C THR A 133 1.17 -0.06 21.98
N LEU A 134 -0.14 -0.17 22.25
CA LEU A 134 -0.83 -1.44 22.42
C LEU A 134 -0.72 -2.33 21.17
N ILE A 135 -0.98 -1.76 20.00
CA ILE A 135 -0.85 -2.50 18.73
C ILE A 135 0.58 -2.99 18.54
N SER A 136 1.60 -2.13 18.77
CA SER A 136 3.00 -2.49 18.62
C SER A 136 3.42 -3.61 19.59
N GLN A 137 2.97 -3.56 20.84
CA GLN A 137 3.24 -4.60 21.83
C GLN A 137 2.62 -5.93 21.44
N ARG A 138 1.37 -5.92 20.97
CA ARG A 138 0.67 -7.14 20.53
C ARG A 138 1.35 -7.73 19.28
N GLN A 139 1.70 -6.90 18.30
CA GLN A 139 2.44 -7.35 17.13
C GLN A 139 3.78 -7.97 17.52
N ALA A 140 4.55 -7.32 18.42
CA ALA A 140 5.80 -7.88 18.90
C ALA A 140 5.62 -9.22 19.61
N THR A 141 4.57 -9.35 20.42
CA THR A 141 4.23 -10.61 21.10
C THR A 141 3.85 -11.70 20.10
N GLU A 142 3.07 -11.36 19.08
CA GLU A 142 2.68 -12.29 18.02
C GLU A 142 3.89 -12.76 17.19
N PHE A 143 4.83 -11.86 16.89
CA PHE A 143 6.08 -12.21 16.19
C PHE A 143 6.94 -13.18 17.00
N LEU A 144 7.00 -12.99 18.31
CA LEU A 144 7.85 -13.77 19.22
C LEU A 144 7.11 -14.98 19.83
N GLN A 145 5.86 -15.21 19.42
CA GLN A 145 5.10 -16.37 19.88
C GLN A 145 5.72 -17.66 19.35
N LEU A 146 6.08 -18.55 20.27
CA LEU A 146 6.53 -19.92 19.95
C LEU A 146 5.33 -20.74 19.50
N GLY A 147 5.33 -21.11 18.24
CA GLY A 147 4.38 -22.06 17.66
C GLY A 147 4.95 -23.47 17.56
N PRO A 148 4.14 -24.44 17.11
CA PRO A 148 4.59 -25.80 16.89
C PRO A 148 5.62 -25.84 15.77
N SER A 149 6.76 -26.53 16.06
CA SER A 149 7.84 -26.67 15.08
C SER A 149 7.46 -27.63 13.95
N ILE A 150 7.80 -27.26 12.71
CA ILE A 150 7.67 -28.12 11.52
C ILE A 150 8.53 -29.39 11.63
N LEU A 151 9.54 -29.40 12.51
CA LEU A 151 10.41 -30.58 12.73
C LEU A 151 9.68 -31.72 13.42
N ASN A 152 8.50 -31.50 13.98
CA ASN A 152 7.67 -32.57 14.57
C ASN A 152 6.78 -33.20 13.48
N PRO A 153 7.13 -34.40 12.94
CA PRO A 153 6.39 -35.03 11.86
C PRO A 153 5.00 -35.53 12.28
N LEU A 154 4.74 -35.69 13.59
CA LEU A 154 3.44 -36.09 14.10
C LEU A 154 2.33 -35.07 13.82
N LEU A 155 2.71 -33.80 13.68
CA LEU A 155 1.78 -32.71 13.37
C LEU A 155 1.41 -32.61 11.89
N TRP A 156 2.16 -33.24 11.00
CA TRP A 156 1.94 -33.07 9.54
C TRP A 156 0.65 -33.76 9.10
N GLY A 157 0.39 -34.97 9.64
CA GLY A 157 -0.79 -35.73 9.28
C GLY A 157 -2.09 -35.04 9.72
N SER A 158 -2.14 -34.54 10.96
CA SER A 158 -3.29 -33.76 11.46
C SER A 158 -3.47 -32.46 10.69
N SER A 159 -2.40 -31.69 10.47
CA SER A 159 -2.45 -30.40 9.77
C SER A 159 -2.93 -30.54 8.32
N LEU A 160 -2.43 -31.54 7.59
CA LEU A 160 -2.92 -31.82 6.22
C LEU A 160 -4.40 -32.24 6.26
N GLY A 161 -4.77 -33.08 7.23
CA GLY A 161 -6.17 -33.50 7.45
C GLY A 161 -7.10 -32.27 7.65
N ASP A 162 -6.67 -31.32 8.45
CA ASP A 162 -7.47 -30.12 8.73
C ASP A 162 -7.59 -29.20 7.50
N VAL A 163 -6.51 -29.06 6.72
CA VAL A 163 -6.57 -28.34 5.43
C VAL A 163 -7.59 -29.01 4.50
N PHE A 164 -7.56 -30.34 4.37
CA PHE A 164 -8.55 -31.08 3.55
C PHE A 164 -9.97 -30.92 4.08
N LYS A 165 -10.18 -30.95 5.40
CA LYS A 165 -11.50 -30.70 6.01
C LYS A 165 -12.00 -29.29 5.72
N SER A 166 -11.13 -28.28 5.76
CA SER A 166 -11.47 -26.90 5.42
C SER A 166 -11.94 -26.79 3.97
N PHE A 167 -11.20 -27.39 3.02
CA PHE A 167 -11.63 -27.47 1.62
C PHE A 167 -12.94 -28.22 1.44
N ALA A 168 -13.13 -29.34 2.14
CA ALA A 168 -14.38 -30.11 2.08
C ALA A 168 -15.56 -29.29 2.61
N THR A 169 -15.36 -28.52 3.68
CA THR A 169 -16.39 -27.63 4.24
C THR A 169 -16.78 -26.54 3.27
N LEU A 170 -15.81 -25.83 2.69
CA LEU A 170 -16.06 -24.80 1.66
C LEU A 170 -16.74 -25.39 0.43
N SER A 171 -16.28 -26.54 -0.06
CA SER A 171 -16.89 -27.24 -1.18
C SER A 171 -18.34 -27.64 -0.91
N LYS A 172 -18.63 -28.11 0.32
CA LYS A 172 -19.98 -28.46 0.75
C LYS A 172 -20.89 -27.24 0.84
N GLU A 173 -20.40 -26.11 1.35
CA GLU A 173 -21.14 -24.84 1.35
C GLU A 173 -21.47 -24.40 -0.08
N THR A 174 -20.46 -24.35 -0.95
CA THR A 174 -20.64 -23.98 -2.37
C THR A 174 -21.62 -24.91 -3.09
N SER A 175 -21.48 -26.23 -2.90
CA SER A 175 -22.42 -27.21 -3.51
C SER A 175 -23.84 -27.07 -2.97
N GLY A 176 -23.98 -26.75 -1.68
CA GLY A 176 -25.27 -26.46 -1.07
C GLY A 176 -25.95 -25.23 -1.66
N VAL A 177 -25.18 -24.17 -1.90
CA VAL A 177 -25.69 -22.98 -2.59
C VAL A 177 -26.12 -23.29 -4.02
N LEU A 178 -25.27 -23.95 -4.80
CA LEU A 178 -25.55 -24.31 -6.21
C LEU A 178 -26.79 -25.21 -6.36
N SER A 179 -27.10 -26.03 -5.37
CA SER A 179 -28.27 -26.90 -5.35
C SER A 179 -29.54 -26.21 -4.81
N SER A 180 -29.43 -24.99 -4.28
CA SER A 180 -30.57 -24.26 -3.72
C SER A 180 -31.50 -23.74 -4.80
N THR A 181 -32.82 -23.75 -4.55
CA THR A 181 -33.82 -23.16 -5.44
C THR A 181 -33.58 -21.67 -5.66
N TYR A 182 -33.15 -20.96 -4.59
CA TYR A 182 -32.82 -19.54 -4.65
C TYR A 182 -31.73 -19.25 -5.70
N PHE A 183 -30.67 -20.03 -5.72
CA PHE A 183 -29.60 -19.87 -6.72
C PHE A 183 -30.09 -20.15 -8.12
N GLN A 184 -30.91 -21.21 -8.31
CA GLN A 184 -31.45 -21.59 -9.61
C GLN A 184 -32.37 -20.48 -10.18
N ASP A 185 -33.20 -19.89 -9.35
CA ASP A 185 -34.07 -18.78 -9.73
C ASP A 185 -33.22 -17.52 -10.08
N GLN A 186 -32.29 -17.15 -9.23
CA GLN A 186 -31.43 -16.00 -9.46
C GLN A 186 -30.54 -16.19 -10.71
N PHE A 187 -30.07 -17.40 -10.96
CA PHE A 187 -29.25 -17.71 -12.13
C PHE A 187 -30.10 -17.63 -13.42
N SER A 188 -31.33 -18.15 -13.40
CA SER A 188 -32.25 -18.09 -14.56
C SER A 188 -32.62 -16.65 -14.87
N ASP A 189 -32.91 -15.82 -13.89
CA ASP A 189 -33.24 -14.40 -14.05
C ASP A 189 -32.08 -13.58 -14.63
N ARG A 190 -30.85 -13.97 -14.31
CA ARG A 190 -29.62 -13.28 -14.75
C ARG A 190 -28.87 -14.01 -15.88
N LEU A 191 -29.44 -15.03 -16.46
CA LEU A 191 -28.76 -15.90 -17.44
C LEU A 191 -28.16 -15.10 -18.62
N ILE A 192 -28.86 -14.12 -19.14
CA ILE A 192 -28.39 -13.27 -20.24
C ILE A 192 -27.15 -12.47 -19.79
N SER A 193 -27.16 -11.88 -18.60
CA SER A 193 -26.04 -11.13 -18.04
C SER A 193 -24.84 -12.04 -17.81
N VAL A 194 -25.06 -13.24 -17.28
CA VAL A 194 -24.01 -14.27 -17.05
C VAL A 194 -23.33 -14.64 -18.36
N LEU A 195 -24.13 -14.93 -19.41
CA LEU A 195 -23.60 -15.26 -20.73
C LEU A 195 -22.82 -14.11 -21.34
N LEU A 196 -23.37 -12.89 -21.31
CA LEU A 196 -22.69 -11.70 -21.87
C LEU A 196 -21.36 -11.40 -21.15
N ILE A 197 -21.33 -11.39 -19.81
CA ILE A 197 -20.11 -11.13 -19.04
C ILE A 197 -19.09 -12.26 -19.26
N SER A 198 -19.52 -13.52 -19.29
CA SER A 198 -18.63 -14.65 -19.54
C SER A 198 -17.99 -14.60 -20.93
N ILE A 199 -18.80 -14.36 -21.97
CA ILE A 199 -18.31 -14.20 -23.35
C ILE A 199 -17.36 -13.00 -23.42
N PHE A 200 -17.74 -11.86 -22.86
CA PHE A 200 -16.90 -10.68 -22.84
C PHE A 200 -15.56 -10.93 -22.14
N SER A 201 -15.56 -11.61 -21.00
CA SER A 201 -14.35 -11.97 -20.27
C SER A 201 -13.44 -12.89 -21.06
N ILE A 202 -13.99 -13.92 -21.71
CA ILE A 202 -13.24 -14.83 -22.58
C ILE A 202 -12.63 -14.06 -23.77
N LEU A 203 -13.40 -13.18 -24.40
CA LEU A 203 -12.91 -12.34 -25.50
C LEU A 203 -11.78 -11.42 -25.03
N LEU A 204 -11.94 -10.71 -23.90
CA LEU A 204 -10.89 -9.85 -23.35
C LEU A 204 -9.62 -10.64 -23.05
N PHE A 205 -9.73 -11.81 -22.45
CA PHE A 205 -8.58 -12.63 -22.10
C PHE A 205 -7.84 -13.15 -23.34
N THR A 206 -8.56 -13.71 -24.31
CA THR A 206 -7.98 -14.33 -25.52
C THR A 206 -7.43 -13.29 -26.48
N TYR A 207 -8.18 -12.20 -26.73
CA TYR A 207 -7.77 -11.17 -27.69
C TYR A 207 -6.84 -10.09 -27.10
N SER A 208 -6.56 -10.12 -25.80
CA SER A 208 -5.65 -9.16 -25.14
C SER A 208 -4.30 -9.04 -25.83
N GLY A 209 -3.72 -10.17 -26.27
CA GLY A 209 -2.45 -10.21 -27.01
C GLY A 209 -2.53 -9.62 -28.41
N SER A 210 -3.61 -9.92 -29.15
CA SER A 210 -3.83 -9.41 -30.51
C SER A 210 -4.04 -7.89 -30.50
N ILE A 211 -4.85 -7.39 -29.57
CA ILE A 211 -5.11 -5.94 -29.41
C ILE A 211 -3.81 -5.22 -29.03
N SER A 212 -3.02 -5.78 -28.10
CA SER A 212 -1.73 -5.23 -27.72
C SER A 212 -0.76 -5.16 -28.90
N ASN A 213 -0.70 -6.20 -29.75
CA ASN A 213 0.16 -6.22 -30.92
C ASN A 213 -0.23 -5.20 -32.00
N GLN A 214 -1.53 -4.92 -32.16
CA GLN A 214 -1.99 -3.87 -33.08
C GLN A 214 -1.57 -2.47 -32.62
N LEU A 215 -1.46 -2.23 -31.32
CA LEU A 215 -0.95 -0.96 -30.78
C LEU A 215 0.54 -0.76 -31.08
N ASN A 216 1.31 -1.83 -31.29
CA ASN A 216 2.75 -1.77 -31.55
C ASN A 216 3.10 -1.29 -32.98
N THR A 217 2.15 -1.06 -33.87
CA THR A 217 2.38 -0.60 -35.26
C THR A 217 2.69 0.89 -35.37
N ALA A 218 2.84 1.60 -34.25
CA ALA A 218 3.06 3.04 -34.21
C ALA A 218 4.52 3.44 -34.47
N THR A 219 4.72 4.73 -34.70
CA THR A 219 5.93 5.43 -35.11
C THR A 219 7.23 4.91 -34.46
N LYS A 220 8.27 4.62 -35.24
CA LYS A 220 9.61 4.19 -34.80
C LYS A 220 10.20 4.97 -33.61
N ARG A 221 9.85 6.27 -33.51
CA ARG A 221 10.32 7.17 -32.45
C ARG A 221 9.89 6.77 -31.04
N PHE A 222 8.67 6.26 -30.87
CA PHE A 222 8.09 5.88 -29.58
C PHE A 222 7.96 4.35 -29.42
N GLU A 223 8.64 3.57 -30.24
CA GLU A 223 8.49 2.10 -30.30
C GLU A 223 8.65 1.44 -28.92
N LYS A 224 9.72 1.75 -28.16
CA LYS A 224 9.97 1.17 -26.84
C LYS A 224 8.90 1.56 -25.79
N VAL A 225 8.45 2.81 -25.84
CA VAL A 225 7.41 3.32 -24.93
C VAL A 225 6.07 2.67 -25.25
N ILE A 226 5.73 2.56 -26.53
CA ILE A 226 4.50 1.92 -27.00
C ILE A 226 4.53 0.42 -26.68
N GLU A 227 5.67 -0.25 -26.87
CA GLU A 227 5.84 -1.64 -26.46
C GLU A 227 5.59 -1.84 -24.96
N PHE A 228 6.11 -0.95 -24.11
CA PHE A 228 5.83 -0.99 -22.67
C PHE A 228 4.33 -0.80 -22.37
N LEU A 229 3.71 0.24 -22.94
CA LEU A 229 2.29 0.53 -22.73
C LEU A 229 1.39 -0.59 -23.26
N SER A 230 1.72 -1.15 -24.43
CA SER A 230 0.97 -2.26 -25.01
C SER A 230 1.03 -3.51 -24.14
N LEU A 231 2.19 -3.78 -23.53
CA LEU A 231 2.35 -4.88 -22.58
C LEU A 231 1.54 -4.64 -21.29
N CYS A 232 1.58 -3.44 -20.74
CA CYS A 232 0.74 -3.06 -19.60
C CYS A 232 -0.75 -3.23 -19.93
N PHE A 233 -1.17 -2.76 -21.11
CA PHE A 233 -2.55 -2.87 -21.56
C PHE A 233 -3.00 -4.33 -21.73
N LYS A 234 -2.15 -5.19 -22.30
CA LYS A 234 -2.40 -6.64 -22.42
C LYS A 234 -2.72 -7.26 -21.05
N TYR A 235 -1.90 -6.98 -20.05
CA TYR A 235 -2.08 -7.56 -18.71
C TYR A 235 -3.21 -6.91 -17.93
N LEU A 236 -3.50 -5.63 -18.17
CA LEU A 236 -4.68 -4.95 -17.64
C LEU A 236 -5.97 -5.60 -18.16
N LEU A 237 -6.07 -5.87 -19.47
CA LEU A 237 -7.22 -6.56 -20.05
C LEU A 237 -7.42 -7.96 -19.46
N ARG A 238 -6.32 -8.70 -19.24
CA ARG A 238 -6.38 -10.02 -18.59
C ARG A 238 -6.85 -9.93 -17.14
N TYR A 239 -6.37 -8.93 -16.40
CA TYR A 239 -6.81 -8.67 -15.03
C TYR A 239 -8.31 -8.36 -15.00
N LEU A 240 -8.79 -7.45 -15.86
CA LEU A 240 -10.21 -7.08 -15.95
C LEU A 240 -11.08 -8.27 -16.35
N ALA A 241 -10.60 -9.13 -17.23
CA ALA A 241 -11.31 -10.36 -17.61
C ALA A 241 -11.51 -11.30 -16.41
N LEU A 242 -10.45 -11.56 -15.63
CA LEU A 242 -10.53 -12.42 -14.46
C LEU A 242 -11.32 -11.76 -13.32
N TYR A 243 -11.15 -10.46 -13.13
CA TYR A 243 -11.93 -9.66 -12.18
C TYR A 243 -13.42 -9.75 -12.45
N SER A 244 -13.84 -9.61 -13.73
CA SER A 244 -15.27 -9.66 -14.09
C SER A 244 -15.88 -11.03 -13.83
N VAL A 245 -15.13 -12.13 -14.03
CA VAL A 245 -15.59 -13.49 -13.72
C VAL A 245 -15.81 -13.67 -12.20
N ILE A 246 -14.86 -13.21 -11.38
CA ILE A 246 -14.99 -13.33 -9.91
C ILE A 246 -16.15 -12.47 -9.40
N ASN A 247 -16.26 -11.23 -9.89
CA ASN A 247 -17.36 -10.34 -9.52
C ASN A 247 -18.72 -10.94 -9.90
N LEU A 248 -18.80 -11.57 -11.06
CA LEU A 248 -20.00 -12.29 -11.49
C LEU A 248 -20.31 -13.44 -10.52
N ALA A 249 -19.32 -14.26 -10.16
CA ALA A 249 -19.48 -15.38 -9.25
C ALA A 249 -19.96 -14.93 -7.86
N GLN A 250 -19.37 -13.84 -7.32
CA GLN A 250 -19.82 -13.23 -6.06
C GLN A 250 -21.24 -12.65 -6.17
N SER A 251 -21.57 -11.96 -7.27
CA SER A 251 -22.91 -11.38 -7.47
C SER A 251 -24.02 -12.44 -7.57
N LEU A 252 -23.65 -13.67 -7.92
CA LEU A 252 -24.55 -14.84 -7.93
C LEU A 252 -24.54 -15.59 -6.59
N GLY A 253 -23.69 -15.17 -5.63
CA GLY A 253 -23.58 -15.81 -4.31
C GLY A 253 -23.06 -17.25 -4.35
N ILE A 254 -22.27 -17.63 -5.38
CA ILE A 254 -21.83 -19.03 -5.62
C ILE A 254 -21.01 -19.58 -4.44
N PHE A 255 -20.20 -18.73 -3.81
CA PHE A 255 -19.19 -19.18 -2.83
C PHE A 255 -19.76 -19.49 -1.43
N GLY A 256 -21.01 -19.07 -1.13
CA GLY A 256 -21.54 -19.10 0.22
C GLY A 256 -20.91 -18.04 1.14
N ILE A 257 -21.34 -17.99 2.41
CA ILE A 257 -20.96 -16.90 3.33
C ILE A 257 -19.44 -16.88 3.59
N ARG A 258 -18.85 -18.03 3.90
CA ARG A 258 -17.40 -18.11 4.20
C ARG A 258 -16.56 -17.99 2.93
N GLY A 259 -17.04 -18.58 1.84
CA GLY A 259 -16.40 -18.51 0.55
C GLY A 259 -16.36 -17.08 -0.01
N ASP A 260 -17.40 -16.26 0.19
CA ASP A 260 -17.42 -14.87 -0.23
C ASP A 260 -16.38 -14.02 0.50
N LEU A 261 -16.20 -14.23 1.81
CA LEU A 261 -15.14 -13.54 2.58
C LEU A 261 -13.74 -13.88 2.07
N ILE A 262 -13.51 -15.10 1.58
CA ILE A 262 -12.26 -15.49 0.94
C ILE A 262 -12.16 -14.91 -0.47
N ALA A 263 -13.28 -14.88 -1.20
CA ALA A 263 -13.34 -14.38 -2.56
C ALA A 263 -13.03 -12.88 -2.66
N ASP A 264 -13.25 -12.11 -1.60
CA ASP A 264 -12.82 -10.70 -1.50
C ASP A 264 -11.30 -10.53 -1.70
N ASN A 265 -10.50 -11.53 -1.37
CA ASN A 265 -9.06 -11.51 -1.59
C ASN A 265 -8.62 -11.98 -2.99
N PHE A 266 -9.52 -12.56 -3.79
CA PHE A 266 -9.20 -13.09 -5.14
C PHE A 266 -8.66 -12.00 -6.07
N TYR A 267 -9.12 -10.76 -5.91
CA TYR A 267 -8.61 -9.62 -6.70
C TYR A 267 -7.11 -9.39 -6.48
N LEU A 268 -6.68 -9.46 -5.23
CA LEU A 268 -5.28 -9.33 -4.85
C LEU A 268 -4.46 -10.52 -5.37
N TRP A 269 -4.99 -11.75 -5.24
CA TRP A 269 -4.32 -12.97 -5.69
C TRP A 269 -4.12 -12.99 -7.21
N ILE A 270 -5.15 -12.61 -7.98
CA ILE A 270 -5.02 -12.43 -9.42
C ILE A 270 -3.96 -11.37 -9.72
N GLY A 271 -3.96 -10.27 -8.97
CA GLY A 271 -2.96 -9.21 -9.09
C GLY A 271 -1.53 -9.74 -8.92
N TYR A 272 -1.26 -10.62 -7.96
CA TYR A 272 0.06 -11.23 -7.78
C TYR A 272 0.50 -12.05 -9.02
N PHE A 273 -0.38 -12.88 -9.57
CA PHE A 273 -0.07 -13.65 -10.78
C PHE A 273 0.12 -12.76 -12.01
N ILE A 274 -0.80 -11.84 -12.24
CA ILE A 274 -0.75 -10.92 -13.37
C ILE A 274 0.52 -10.07 -13.34
N PHE A 275 0.87 -9.54 -12.18
CA PHE A 275 2.09 -8.76 -11.98
C PHE A 275 3.35 -9.61 -12.21
N ALA A 276 3.41 -10.82 -11.67
CA ALA A 276 4.56 -11.71 -11.83
C ALA A 276 4.77 -12.12 -13.30
N PHE A 277 3.71 -12.45 -14.03
CA PHE A 277 3.78 -12.78 -15.45
C PHE A 277 4.17 -11.56 -16.30
N TRP A 278 3.58 -10.40 -16.02
CA TRP A 278 3.93 -9.13 -16.66
C TRP A 278 5.42 -8.81 -16.44
N LEU A 279 5.90 -8.92 -15.20
CA LEU A 279 7.27 -8.64 -14.82
C LEU A 279 8.25 -9.54 -15.59
N VAL A 280 7.99 -10.84 -15.63
CA VAL A 280 8.84 -11.81 -16.31
C VAL A 280 8.83 -11.56 -17.82
N GLU A 281 7.67 -11.32 -18.45
CA GLU A 281 7.60 -11.01 -19.88
C GLU A 281 8.35 -9.73 -20.21
N ARG A 282 8.24 -8.69 -19.36
CA ARG A 282 8.98 -7.42 -19.53
C ARG A 282 10.49 -7.60 -19.38
N LEU A 283 10.94 -8.35 -18.39
CA LEU A 283 12.37 -8.64 -18.19
C LEU A 283 12.95 -9.44 -19.36
N GLN A 284 12.22 -10.41 -19.89
CA GLN A 284 12.65 -11.19 -21.05
C GLN A 284 12.82 -10.30 -22.30
N ARG A 285 11.92 -9.36 -22.56
CA ARG A 285 12.01 -8.41 -23.67
C ARG A 285 13.14 -7.41 -23.47
N SER A 286 13.29 -6.87 -22.26
CA SER A 286 14.27 -5.83 -21.97
C SER A 286 15.72 -6.32 -22.00
N TRP A 287 15.98 -7.53 -21.54
CA TRP A 287 17.35 -8.01 -21.40
C TRP A 287 17.86 -8.75 -22.62
N GLN A 288 17.04 -8.88 -23.70
CA GLN A 288 17.41 -9.71 -24.86
C GLN A 288 18.19 -10.94 -24.36
N VAL A 289 17.56 -11.68 -23.39
CA VAL A 289 18.19 -12.92 -22.88
C VAL A 289 18.42 -13.74 -24.10
N SER A 290 19.65 -13.65 -24.60
CA SER A 290 20.10 -14.31 -25.84
C SER A 290 19.53 -15.69 -25.84
N ALA A 291 18.89 -16.05 -26.93
CA ALA A 291 18.18 -17.32 -27.15
C ALA A 291 19.04 -18.57 -26.87
N THR A 292 20.30 -18.39 -26.50
CA THR A 292 21.29 -19.42 -26.19
C THR A 292 21.08 -20.10 -24.82
N ASN A 293 20.28 -19.55 -23.89
CA ASN A 293 20.06 -20.17 -22.58
C ASN A 293 18.59 -20.41 -22.29
N ASN A 294 17.98 -21.42 -22.92
CA ASN A 294 16.63 -21.92 -22.63
C ASN A 294 16.40 -22.21 -21.14
N LEU A 295 17.44 -22.47 -20.37
CA LEU A 295 17.41 -22.76 -18.93
C LEU A 295 17.03 -21.50 -18.12
N SER A 296 17.54 -20.32 -18.52
CA SER A 296 17.24 -19.05 -17.85
C SER A 296 15.79 -18.61 -18.06
N VAL A 297 15.25 -18.77 -19.27
CA VAL A 297 13.85 -18.43 -19.60
C VAL A 297 12.88 -19.33 -18.85
N LYS A 298 13.14 -20.65 -18.80
CA LYS A 298 12.32 -21.62 -18.05
C LYS A 298 12.33 -21.31 -16.55
N ASN A 299 13.49 -20.96 -16.00
CA ASN A 299 13.61 -20.60 -14.58
C ASN A 299 12.82 -19.34 -14.24
N LEU A 300 12.91 -18.27 -15.06
CA LEU A 300 12.13 -17.05 -14.84
C LEU A 300 10.62 -17.31 -14.86
N ARG A 301 10.14 -18.16 -15.80
CA ARG A 301 8.73 -18.54 -15.85
C ARG A 301 8.31 -19.32 -14.59
N ASN A 302 9.15 -20.20 -14.10
CA ASN A 302 8.87 -20.92 -12.86
C ASN A 302 8.74 -19.95 -11.67
N PHE A 303 9.58 -18.91 -11.57
CA PHE A 303 9.45 -17.90 -10.53
C PHE A 303 8.15 -17.10 -10.65
N ALA A 304 7.69 -16.81 -11.88
CA ALA A 304 6.38 -16.15 -12.08
C ALA A 304 5.20 -16.99 -11.63
N ILE A 305 5.36 -18.30 -11.47
CA ILE A 305 4.31 -19.20 -10.97
C ILE A 305 4.46 -19.39 -9.45
N PHE A 306 5.68 -19.74 -8.99
CA PHE A 306 5.87 -20.14 -7.59
C PHE A 306 5.85 -18.96 -6.62
N SER A 307 6.32 -17.76 -7.01
CA SER A 307 6.30 -16.60 -6.11
C SER A 307 4.87 -16.16 -5.73
N PRO A 308 3.94 -15.91 -6.67
CA PRO A 308 2.56 -15.59 -6.31
C PRO A 308 1.84 -16.77 -5.66
N LEU A 309 2.14 -18.02 -6.04
CA LEU A 309 1.53 -19.18 -5.43
C LEU A 309 1.82 -19.27 -3.92
N LEU A 310 3.06 -18.99 -3.49
CA LEU A 310 3.42 -18.98 -2.07
C LEU A 310 2.73 -17.82 -1.33
N LEU A 311 2.62 -16.64 -1.93
CA LEU A 311 1.92 -15.52 -1.34
C LEU A 311 0.43 -15.82 -1.17
N VAL A 312 -0.20 -16.37 -2.22
CA VAL A 312 -1.62 -16.77 -2.18
C VAL A 312 -1.85 -17.90 -1.17
N ALA A 313 -0.97 -18.90 -1.10
CA ALA A 313 -1.10 -19.98 -0.13
C ALA A 313 -1.04 -19.46 1.31
N GLN A 314 -0.19 -18.47 1.60
CA GLN A 314 -0.12 -17.84 2.91
C GLN A 314 -1.37 -17.02 3.21
N ASP A 315 -1.81 -16.16 2.29
CA ASP A 315 -3.00 -15.34 2.46
C ASP A 315 -4.25 -16.23 2.64
N PHE A 316 -4.39 -17.26 1.80
CA PHE A 316 -5.48 -18.24 1.92
C PHE A 316 -5.47 -18.99 3.26
N GLY A 317 -4.28 -19.45 3.71
CA GLY A 317 -4.13 -20.09 5.01
C GLY A 317 -4.54 -19.18 6.16
N SER A 318 -4.18 -17.88 6.09
CA SER A 318 -4.57 -16.89 7.09
C SER A 318 -6.08 -16.63 7.10
N ASP A 319 -6.73 -16.62 5.94
CA ASP A 319 -8.19 -16.49 5.84
C ASP A 319 -8.91 -17.71 6.43
N LEU A 320 -8.42 -18.93 6.16
CA LEU A 320 -8.97 -20.14 6.78
C LEU A 320 -8.85 -20.11 8.31
N ALA A 321 -7.72 -19.62 8.83
CA ALA A 321 -7.52 -19.50 10.28
C ALA A 321 -8.44 -18.43 10.88
N ARG A 322 -8.62 -17.27 10.23
CA ARG A 322 -9.55 -16.21 10.64
C ARG A 322 -11.00 -16.69 10.68
N LEU A 323 -11.41 -17.50 9.71
CA LEU A 323 -12.74 -18.10 9.62
C LEU A 323 -12.93 -19.31 10.55
N GLN A 324 -11.93 -19.62 11.37
CA GLN A 324 -11.92 -20.79 12.28
C GLN A 324 -12.14 -22.14 11.55
N LEU A 325 -11.80 -22.17 10.27
CA LEU A 325 -11.81 -23.40 9.46
C LEU A 325 -10.52 -24.20 9.63
N LEU A 326 -9.42 -23.55 10.04
CA LEU A 326 -8.12 -24.15 10.26
C LEU A 326 -7.68 -23.90 11.70
N GLU A 327 -7.28 -24.95 12.41
CA GLU A 327 -6.73 -24.81 13.75
C GLU A 327 -5.42 -24.05 13.75
N GLN A 328 -5.14 -23.27 14.81
CA GLN A 328 -3.93 -22.45 14.93
C GLN A 328 -2.64 -23.26 14.80
N GLN A 329 -2.64 -24.51 15.31
CA GLN A 329 -1.49 -25.41 15.15
C GLN A 329 -1.26 -25.79 13.69
N SER A 330 -2.32 -26.14 12.99
CA SER A 330 -2.29 -26.54 11.57
C SER A 330 -1.90 -25.36 10.69
N PHE A 331 -2.37 -24.14 10.99
CA PHE A 331 -1.94 -22.91 10.33
C PHE A 331 -0.45 -22.65 10.53
N SER A 332 0.09 -22.82 11.74
CA SER A 332 1.52 -22.63 12.02
C SER A 332 2.39 -23.62 11.24
N VAL A 333 1.99 -24.89 11.14
CA VAL A 333 2.70 -25.90 10.34
C VAL A 333 2.67 -25.55 8.85
N LEU A 334 1.51 -25.12 8.32
CA LEU A 334 1.35 -24.69 6.93
C LEU A 334 2.25 -23.48 6.64
N THR A 335 2.21 -22.45 7.48
CA THR A 335 3.05 -21.24 7.35
C THR A 335 4.54 -21.57 7.40
N SER A 336 4.95 -22.51 8.27
CA SER A 336 6.33 -22.99 8.32
C SER A 336 6.76 -23.66 7.01
N ALA A 337 5.89 -24.52 6.44
CA ALA A 337 6.15 -25.18 5.16
C ALA A 337 6.27 -24.15 4.03
N ILE A 338 5.38 -23.16 3.97
CA ILE A 338 5.42 -22.04 3.00
C ILE A 338 6.72 -21.27 3.18
N THR A 339 7.16 -20.99 4.41
CA THR A 339 8.40 -20.26 4.71
C THR A 339 9.63 -21.03 4.23
N VAL A 340 9.67 -22.34 4.39
CA VAL A 340 10.75 -23.19 3.85
C VAL A 340 10.78 -23.15 2.32
N LEU A 341 9.62 -23.28 1.67
CA LEU A 341 9.51 -23.18 0.22
C LEU A 341 9.92 -21.80 -0.30
N ALA A 342 9.54 -20.72 0.41
CA ALA A 342 9.97 -19.36 0.13
C ALA A 342 11.49 -19.21 0.26
N GLY A 343 12.11 -19.81 1.28
CA GLY A 343 13.57 -19.86 1.41
C GLY A 343 14.24 -20.55 0.23
N ILE A 344 13.72 -21.71 -0.21
CA ILE A 344 14.24 -22.42 -1.40
C ILE A 344 14.09 -21.53 -2.66
N LEU A 345 12.96 -20.85 -2.83
CA LEU A 345 12.72 -19.94 -3.94
C LEU A 345 13.75 -18.80 -3.95
N LEU A 346 13.95 -18.13 -2.80
CA LEU A 346 14.93 -17.04 -2.65
C LEU A 346 16.35 -17.50 -2.90
N TRP A 347 16.71 -18.69 -2.42
CA TRP A 347 18.01 -19.30 -2.75
C TRP A 347 18.19 -19.51 -4.25
N ARG A 348 17.19 -20.06 -4.94
CA ARG A 348 17.20 -20.23 -6.41
C ARG A 348 17.34 -18.90 -7.14
N ILE A 349 16.63 -17.85 -6.71
CA ILE A 349 16.76 -16.50 -7.28
C ILE A 349 18.19 -15.97 -7.06
N SER A 350 18.78 -16.16 -5.88
CA SER A 350 20.16 -15.77 -5.60
C SER A 350 21.18 -16.47 -6.52
N VAL A 351 20.96 -17.75 -6.84
CA VAL A 351 21.81 -18.50 -7.79
C VAL A 351 21.67 -17.93 -9.21
N LEU A 352 20.44 -17.63 -9.65
CA LEU A 352 20.23 -16.97 -10.95
C LEU A 352 20.87 -15.59 -11.00
N LEU A 353 20.76 -14.80 -9.95
CA LEU A 353 21.39 -13.49 -9.89
C LEU A 353 22.91 -13.57 -10.01
N LYS A 354 23.53 -14.63 -9.46
CA LYS A 354 24.95 -14.90 -9.66
C LYS A 354 25.28 -15.13 -11.15
N SER A 355 24.47 -15.90 -11.86
CA SER A 355 24.70 -16.16 -13.29
C SER A 355 24.54 -14.90 -14.14
N VAL A 356 23.59 -14.03 -13.81
CA VAL A 356 23.39 -12.73 -14.47
C VAL A 356 24.61 -11.82 -14.25
N ILE A 357 25.11 -11.72 -13.02
CA ILE A 357 26.30 -10.92 -12.68
C ILE A 357 27.54 -11.40 -13.46
N SER A 358 27.68 -12.71 -13.64
CA SER A 358 28.84 -13.29 -14.33
C SER A 358 28.75 -13.23 -15.86
N SER A 359 27.56 -13.11 -16.45
CA SER A 359 27.35 -13.19 -17.91
C SER A 359 27.23 -11.84 -18.60
N THR A 360 27.06 -10.73 -17.86
CA THR A 360 26.75 -9.42 -18.45
C THR A 360 27.94 -8.47 -18.30
N ALA A 361 28.62 -8.19 -19.41
CA ALA A 361 29.75 -7.25 -19.47
C ALA A 361 29.37 -5.77 -19.38
N ASN A 362 28.06 -5.43 -19.49
CA ASN A 362 27.57 -4.06 -19.66
C ASN A 362 27.10 -3.39 -18.37
N PHE A 363 27.29 -4.02 -17.20
CA PHE A 363 26.94 -3.39 -15.92
C PHE A 363 28.05 -2.49 -15.39
N SER A 364 27.69 -1.32 -14.88
CA SER A 364 28.62 -0.45 -14.17
C SER A 364 29.14 -1.15 -12.89
N SER A 365 30.31 -0.72 -12.41
CA SER A 365 30.91 -1.26 -11.18
C SER A 365 29.99 -1.11 -9.95
N LEU A 366 29.19 -0.05 -9.90
CA LEU A 366 28.22 0.22 -8.83
C LEU A 366 27.05 -0.76 -8.92
N GLN A 367 26.49 -0.97 -10.11
CA GLN A 367 25.40 -1.94 -10.32
C GLN A 367 25.82 -3.35 -9.93
N LEU A 368 27.03 -3.78 -10.29
CA LEU A 368 27.57 -5.09 -9.88
C LEU A 368 27.71 -5.22 -8.37
N ARG A 369 28.13 -4.16 -7.67
CA ARG A 369 28.23 -4.15 -6.19
C ARG A 369 26.85 -4.25 -5.56
N LEU A 370 25.85 -3.48 -6.04
CA LEU A 370 24.48 -3.51 -5.54
C LEU A 370 23.84 -4.89 -5.76
N LEU A 371 23.95 -5.46 -6.95
CA LEU A 371 23.45 -6.80 -7.24
C LEU A 371 24.15 -7.86 -6.38
N GLY A 372 25.47 -7.73 -6.18
CA GLY A 372 26.22 -8.59 -5.28
C GLY A 372 25.77 -8.50 -3.82
N PHE A 373 25.44 -7.30 -3.35
CA PHE A 373 24.89 -7.06 -2.02
C PHE A 373 23.49 -7.65 -1.87
N LEU A 374 22.59 -7.37 -2.82
CA LEU A 374 21.25 -7.97 -2.87
C LEU A 374 21.30 -9.50 -2.84
N ARG A 375 22.18 -10.11 -3.63
CA ARG A 375 22.38 -11.56 -3.62
C ARG A 375 22.77 -12.09 -2.24
N ARG A 376 23.65 -11.40 -1.49
CA ARG A 376 24.06 -11.82 -0.15
C ARG A 376 22.88 -11.75 0.84
N ILE A 377 22.08 -10.67 0.77
CA ILE A 377 20.84 -10.53 1.58
C ILE A 377 19.89 -11.69 1.28
N LEU A 378 19.67 -11.98 -0.01
CA LEU A 378 18.79 -13.09 -0.43
C LEU A 378 19.25 -14.44 0.13
N LEU A 379 20.56 -14.71 0.10
CA LEU A 379 21.10 -15.93 0.70
C LEU A 379 20.93 -15.95 2.22
N GLY A 380 21.16 -14.83 2.89
CA GLY A 380 20.93 -14.70 4.32
C GLY A 380 19.47 -15.00 4.70
N VAL A 381 18.53 -14.35 4.05
CA VAL A 381 17.09 -14.55 4.26
C VAL A 381 16.68 -15.98 3.92
N ALA A 382 17.18 -16.55 2.82
CA ALA A 382 16.87 -17.91 2.39
C ALA A 382 17.24 -18.97 3.42
N VAL A 383 18.25 -18.71 4.26
CA VAL A 383 18.71 -19.64 5.30
C VAL A 383 18.09 -19.29 6.66
N ILE A 384 18.15 -18.02 7.05
CA ILE A 384 17.75 -17.57 8.41
C ILE A 384 16.25 -17.73 8.60
N SER A 385 15.42 -17.36 7.62
CA SER A 385 13.97 -17.40 7.75
C SER A 385 13.41 -18.82 7.98
N PRO A 386 13.79 -19.88 7.19
CA PRO A 386 13.40 -21.23 7.50
C PRO A 386 13.94 -21.76 8.83
N LEU A 387 15.15 -21.37 9.23
CA LEU A 387 15.72 -21.77 10.52
C LEU A 387 14.92 -21.22 11.70
N ILE A 388 14.56 -19.92 11.64
CA ILE A 388 13.72 -19.28 12.67
C ILE A 388 12.35 -19.98 12.74
N ALA A 389 11.73 -20.25 11.61
CA ALA A 389 10.45 -20.98 11.56
C ALA A 389 10.58 -22.43 12.09
N ALA A 390 11.70 -23.12 11.80
CA ALA A 390 11.96 -24.46 12.28
C ALA A 390 12.15 -24.55 13.82
N ILE A 391 12.72 -23.51 14.44
CA ILE A 391 12.83 -23.40 15.91
C ILE A 391 11.45 -23.23 16.55
N GLY A 392 10.45 -22.72 15.82
CA GLY A 392 9.09 -22.47 16.29
C GLY A 392 8.64 -21.01 16.21
N TYR A 393 9.53 -20.07 15.86
CA TYR A 393 9.14 -18.67 15.62
C TYR A 393 8.59 -18.49 14.19
N VAL A 394 7.46 -19.12 13.96
CA VAL A 394 6.87 -19.25 12.61
C VAL A 394 6.50 -17.91 12.02
N ASN A 395 5.88 -17.03 12.83
CA ASN A 395 5.45 -15.70 12.41
C ASN A 395 6.64 -14.83 12.05
N ALA A 396 7.72 -14.86 12.85
CA ALA A 396 8.95 -14.12 12.56
C ALA A 396 9.63 -14.62 11.26
N GLY A 397 9.69 -15.95 11.05
CA GLY A 397 10.26 -16.53 9.84
C GLY A 397 9.49 -16.11 8.59
N SER A 398 8.17 -16.22 8.60
CA SER A 398 7.31 -15.83 7.47
C SER A 398 7.34 -14.33 7.18
N ALA A 399 7.38 -13.48 8.23
CA ALA A 399 7.46 -12.04 8.14
C ALA A 399 8.80 -11.52 7.54
N ILE A 400 9.80 -12.37 7.43
CA ILE A 400 11.06 -12.04 6.73
C ILE A 400 11.03 -12.58 5.30
N ALA A 401 10.61 -13.84 5.08
CA ALA A 401 10.68 -14.48 3.77
C ALA A 401 9.69 -13.91 2.75
N LEU A 402 8.42 -13.73 3.15
CA LEU A 402 7.36 -13.32 2.22
C LEU A 402 7.49 -11.84 1.78
N PRO A 403 7.75 -10.88 2.69
CA PRO A 403 8.07 -9.51 2.28
C PRO A 403 9.28 -9.43 1.36
N MET A 404 10.28 -10.29 1.55
CA MET A 404 11.45 -10.31 0.66
C MET A 404 11.10 -10.69 -0.78
N ILE A 405 10.15 -11.60 -1.00
CA ILE A 405 9.63 -11.93 -2.33
C ILE A 405 8.93 -10.71 -2.95
N LYS A 406 8.06 -10.02 -2.20
CA LYS A 406 7.37 -8.80 -2.64
C LYS A 406 8.37 -7.68 -2.94
N THR A 407 9.41 -7.53 -2.13
CA THR A 407 10.49 -6.54 -2.30
C THR A 407 11.26 -6.76 -3.60
N LEU A 408 11.54 -8.01 -3.98
CA LEU A 408 12.18 -8.31 -5.26
C LEU A 408 11.33 -7.85 -6.44
N GLY A 409 10.03 -8.08 -6.40
CA GLY A 409 9.08 -7.57 -7.40
C GLY A 409 9.10 -6.05 -7.49
N LEU A 410 9.11 -5.38 -6.34
CA LEU A 410 9.16 -3.92 -6.26
C LEU A 410 10.49 -3.36 -6.80
N LEU A 411 11.63 -3.95 -6.44
CA LEU A 411 12.94 -3.55 -6.96
C LEU A 411 13.03 -3.72 -8.47
N ALA A 412 12.52 -4.83 -9.00
CA ALA A 412 12.46 -5.05 -10.45
C ALA A 412 11.55 -4.01 -11.13
N LEU A 413 10.43 -3.64 -10.53
CA LEU A 413 9.55 -2.58 -11.00
C LEU A 413 10.27 -1.23 -11.06
N ILE A 414 11.03 -0.86 -10.01
CA ILE A 414 11.82 0.39 -9.99
C ILE A 414 12.79 0.42 -11.18
N VAL A 415 13.54 -0.66 -11.41
CA VAL A 415 14.50 -0.73 -12.51
C VAL A 415 13.80 -0.57 -13.87
N ILE A 416 12.64 -1.20 -14.05
CA ILE A 416 11.84 -1.09 -15.27
C ILE A 416 11.33 0.35 -15.46
N LEU A 417 10.81 1.00 -14.40
CA LEU A 417 10.32 2.37 -14.48
C LEU A 417 11.46 3.37 -14.72
N GLN A 418 12.62 3.20 -14.08
CA GLN A 418 13.79 4.02 -14.35
C GLN A 418 14.21 3.91 -15.82
N ARG A 419 14.26 2.69 -16.37
CA ARG A 419 14.57 2.50 -17.82
C ARG A 419 13.52 3.16 -18.70
N LEU A 420 12.24 3.07 -18.33
CA LEU A 420 11.16 3.74 -19.06
C LEU A 420 11.36 5.28 -19.11
N THR A 421 11.86 5.91 -18.03
CA THR A 421 12.13 7.36 -18.06
C THR A 421 13.19 7.72 -19.08
N PHE A 422 14.24 6.91 -19.22
CA PHE A 422 15.24 7.10 -20.27
C PHE A 422 14.66 6.89 -21.68
N ASP A 423 13.85 5.85 -21.88
CA ASP A 423 13.21 5.56 -23.17
C ASP A 423 12.24 6.71 -23.58
N VAL A 424 11.48 7.25 -22.64
CA VAL A 424 10.57 8.39 -22.85
C VAL A 424 11.37 9.66 -23.19
N TYR A 425 12.42 9.94 -22.43
CA TYR A 425 13.26 11.12 -22.63
C TYR A 425 13.96 11.09 -24.01
N ALA A 426 14.57 9.95 -24.37
CA ALA A 426 15.17 9.75 -25.68
C ALA A 426 14.16 9.92 -26.83
N ALA A 427 12.94 9.39 -26.65
CA ALA A 427 11.86 9.52 -27.63
C ALA A 427 11.39 11.00 -27.79
N ILE A 428 11.29 11.78 -26.71
CA ILE A 428 10.89 13.18 -26.75
C ILE A 428 11.93 14.04 -27.45
N LEU A 429 13.21 13.84 -27.16
CA LEU A 429 14.31 14.65 -27.72
C LEU A 429 14.82 14.16 -29.08
N ASN A 430 14.34 13.02 -29.56
CA ASN A 430 14.81 12.36 -30.79
C ASN A 430 16.32 12.12 -30.80
N LYS A 431 16.88 11.76 -29.64
CA LYS A 431 18.31 11.46 -29.44
C LYS A 431 18.55 9.94 -29.30
N SER A 432 19.77 9.50 -29.62
CA SER A 432 20.19 8.10 -29.34
C SER A 432 20.30 7.86 -27.82
N GLU A 433 20.26 6.59 -27.38
CA GLU A 433 20.39 6.24 -25.95
C GLU A 433 21.70 6.75 -25.34
N GLU A 434 22.80 6.80 -26.10
CA GLU A 434 24.12 7.27 -25.67
C GLU A 434 24.17 8.79 -25.48
N GLU A 435 23.34 9.54 -26.24
CA GLU A 435 23.24 11.01 -26.15
C GLU A 435 22.19 11.48 -25.13
N ALA A 436 21.40 10.55 -24.60
CA ALA A 436 20.36 10.82 -23.59
C ALA A 436 20.91 10.80 -22.14
N ASP A 437 22.23 10.81 -21.97
CA ASP A 437 22.89 10.90 -20.66
C ASP A 437 22.73 12.31 -20.07
N ALA A 438 21.48 12.63 -19.73
CA ALA A 438 21.05 13.92 -19.24
C ALA A 438 20.64 13.82 -17.77
N LEU A 439 20.76 14.94 -17.04
CA LEU A 439 20.39 15.05 -15.64
C LEU A 439 18.89 14.76 -15.41
N ALA A 440 18.01 15.12 -16.35
CA ALA A 440 16.56 15.00 -16.22
C ALA A 440 16.05 13.56 -16.00
N PRO A 441 16.42 12.52 -16.81
CA PRO A 441 15.98 11.16 -16.54
C PRO A 441 16.55 10.58 -15.24
N VAL A 442 17.74 11.02 -14.82
CA VAL A 442 18.34 10.63 -13.53
C VAL A 442 17.52 11.18 -12.36
N LEU A 443 17.15 12.47 -12.41
CA LEU A 443 16.29 13.10 -11.40
C LEU A 443 14.90 12.45 -11.36
N LEU A 444 14.29 12.17 -12.51
CA LEU A 444 13.01 11.45 -12.56
C LEU A 444 13.13 10.04 -11.97
N GLY A 445 14.22 9.33 -12.27
CA GLY A 445 14.50 8.01 -11.68
C GLY A 445 14.66 8.09 -10.16
N PHE A 446 15.25 9.15 -9.63
CA PHE A 446 15.37 9.41 -8.20
C PHE A 446 14.00 9.67 -7.56
N ILE A 447 13.16 10.51 -8.19
CA ILE A 447 11.78 10.78 -7.73
C ILE A 447 10.97 9.47 -7.70
N ILE A 448 11.06 8.63 -8.73
CA ILE A 448 10.40 7.31 -8.75
C ILE A 448 10.88 6.47 -7.57
N THR A 449 12.17 6.43 -7.28
CA THR A 449 12.73 5.65 -6.18
C THR A 449 12.18 6.11 -4.83
N ILE A 450 12.12 7.43 -4.60
CA ILE A 450 11.54 8.01 -3.37
C ILE A 450 10.05 7.69 -3.28
N SER A 451 9.30 7.83 -4.38
CA SER A 451 7.85 7.55 -4.41
C SER A 451 7.50 6.09 -4.09
N VAL A 452 8.45 5.17 -4.24
CA VAL A 452 8.28 3.74 -3.93
C VAL A 452 8.59 3.41 -2.46
N LEU A 453 9.28 4.28 -1.71
CA LEU A 453 9.61 4.02 -0.30
C LEU A 453 8.39 3.72 0.59
N PRO A 454 7.23 4.40 0.48
CA PRO A 454 6.04 4.04 1.24
C PRO A 454 5.56 2.61 0.98
N PHE A 455 5.61 2.15 -0.29
CA PHE A 455 5.24 0.78 -0.63
C PHE A 455 6.20 -0.25 -0.05
N PHE A 456 7.50 0.08 -0.01
CA PHE A 456 8.48 -0.74 0.68
C PHE A 456 8.16 -0.86 2.18
N ALA A 457 7.84 0.24 2.84
CA ALA A 457 7.45 0.25 4.25
C ALA A 457 6.20 -0.61 4.51
N ILE A 458 5.16 -0.51 3.65
CA ILE A 458 3.94 -1.34 3.74
C ILE A 458 4.26 -2.83 3.56
N ILE A 459 5.11 -3.19 2.61
CA ILE A 459 5.54 -4.58 2.39
C ILE A 459 6.18 -5.17 3.64
N TRP A 460 6.93 -4.36 4.41
CA TRP A 460 7.60 -4.77 5.65
C TRP A 460 6.74 -4.57 6.91
N GLY A 461 5.43 -4.35 6.74
CA GLY A 461 4.46 -4.37 7.83
C GLY A 461 4.19 -3.00 8.47
N THR A 462 4.72 -1.91 7.91
CA THR A 462 4.34 -0.56 8.36
C THR A 462 2.88 -0.31 8.03
N ARG A 463 2.11 0.18 9.00
CA ARG A 463 0.70 0.49 8.83
C ARG A 463 0.51 1.72 7.93
N VAL A 464 -0.53 1.70 7.10
CA VAL A 464 -0.89 2.85 6.25
C VAL A 464 -1.18 4.08 7.12
N SER A 465 -1.82 3.89 8.27
CA SER A 465 -2.09 4.96 9.25
C SER A 465 -0.83 5.66 9.73
N SER A 466 0.26 4.90 10.01
CA SER A 466 1.55 5.47 10.41
C SER A 466 2.22 6.27 9.28
N LEU A 467 2.08 5.80 8.03
CA LEU A 467 2.59 6.54 6.86
C LEU A 467 1.80 7.83 6.61
N THR A 468 0.48 7.80 6.81
CA THR A 468 -0.36 9.00 6.72
C THR A 468 0.04 10.01 7.79
N GLU A 469 0.32 9.56 9.00
CA GLU A 469 0.82 10.41 10.10
C GLU A 469 2.14 11.09 9.75
N LEU A 470 3.11 10.30 9.25
CA LEU A 470 4.39 10.83 8.77
C LEU A 470 4.20 11.85 7.63
N TRP A 471 3.24 11.60 6.74
CA TRP A 471 2.90 12.52 5.66
C TRP A 471 2.33 13.84 6.18
N ILE A 472 1.40 13.79 7.16
CA ILE A 472 0.85 14.98 7.81
C ILE A 472 1.97 15.77 8.51
N GLN A 473 2.83 15.09 9.28
CA GLN A 473 3.98 15.73 9.93
C GLN A 473 4.95 16.36 8.92
N PHE A 474 5.12 15.75 7.76
CA PHE A 474 5.92 16.28 6.67
C PHE A 474 5.30 17.53 6.04
N GLN A 475 3.97 17.59 5.94
CA GLN A 475 3.24 18.78 5.45
C GLN A 475 3.23 19.90 6.48
N ASP A 476 2.90 19.59 7.73
CA ASP A 476 2.77 20.57 8.82
C ASP A 476 4.12 21.19 9.23
N GLY A 477 5.22 20.48 8.97
CA GLY A 477 6.57 20.92 9.26
C GLY A 477 6.96 20.82 10.74
N ILE A 478 8.24 21.10 10.99
CA ILE A 478 8.85 21.06 12.33
C ILE A 478 8.94 22.48 12.86
N LYS A 479 8.44 22.72 14.08
CA LYS A 479 8.62 23.98 14.78
C LYS A 479 10.08 24.14 15.20
N ILE A 480 10.76 25.16 14.68
CA ILE A 480 12.12 25.55 15.07
C ILE A 480 12.04 27.00 15.59
N GLY A 481 11.98 27.16 16.91
CA GLY A 481 11.71 28.44 17.54
C GLY A 481 10.27 28.90 17.27
N ASP A 482 10.12 30.16 16.86
CA ASP A 482 8.82 30.76 16.49
C ASP A 482 8.41 30.49 15.02
N SER A 483 9.30 29.87 14.23
CA SER A 483 9.04 29.59 12.82
C SER A 483 8.73 28.11 12.61
N ARG A 484 7.74 27.84 11.74
CA ARG A 484 7.38 26.50 11.25
C ARG A 484 8.04 26.30 9.88
N ILE A 485 8.93 25.35 9.76
CA ILE A 485 9.58 25.00 8.49
C ILE A 485 9.01 23.68 8.02
N SER A 486 8.23 23.73 6.93
CA SER A 486 7.72 22.54 6.26
C SER A 486 8.70 22.06 5.19
N PRO A 487 9.06 20.76 5.17
CA PRO A 487 9.81 20.19 4.05
C PRO A 487 9.07 20.35 2.71
N LEU A 488 7.74 20.40 2.73
CA LEU A 488 6.92 20.63 1.55
C LEU A 488 7.10 22.04 0.98
N ASP A 489 7.23 23.07 1.84
CA ASP A 489 7.49 24.45 1.41
C ASP A 489 8.85 24.54 0.73
N PHE A 490 9.84 23.82 1.24
CA PHE A 490 11.16 23.75 0.63
C PHE A 490 11.12 23.05 -0.74
N LEU A 491 10.35 21.97 -0.89
CA LEU A 491 10.15 21.30 -2.18
C LEU A 491 9.42 22.19 -3.18
N THR A 492 8.38 22.91 -2.75
CA THR A 492 7.66 23.88 -3.58
C THR A 492 8.58 25.02 -4.03
N PHE A 493 9.44 25.51 -3.15
CA PHE A 493 10.45 26.50 -3.51
C PHE A 493 11.41 25.98 -4.59
N ILE A 494 11.96 24.76 -4.43
CA ILE A 494 12.83 24.13 -5.44
C ILE A 494 12.09 23.96 -6.77
N LEU A 495 10.83 23.53 -6.74
CA LEU A 495 10.03 23.30 -7.93
C LEU A 495 9.77 24.63 -8.67
N LEU A 496 9.37 25.68 -7.95
CA LEU A 496 9.16 27.02 -8.52
C LEU A 496 10.46 27.59 -9.10
N PHE A 497 11.58 27.42 -8.40
CA PHE A 497 12.90 27.84 -8.89
C PHE A 497 13.30 27.10 -10.17
N THR A 498 13.04 25.79 -10.23
CA THR A 498 13.36 24.96 -11.41
C THR A 498 12.49 25.27 -12.62
N ILE A 499 11.24 25.69 -12.40
CA ILE A 499 10.31 26.10 -13.50
C ILE A 499 10.63 27.52 -13.98
N GLY A 500 11.11 28.37 -13.08
CA GLY A 500 11.40 29.79 -13.38
C GLY A 500 12.77 30.02 -14.04
N TYR A 501 13.68 29.06 -13.95
CA TYR A 501 14.99 29.05 -14.58
C TYR A 501 14.94 28.39 -15.95
#